data_294fc091b4f01e0dcea8f0cf20f328ca
#
_entry.id   294fc091b4f01e0dcea8f0cf20f328ca
#
_cell.length_a   1.000
_cell.length_b   1.000
_cell.length_c   1.000
_cell.angle_alpha   90.00
_cell.angle_beta   90.00
_cell.angle_gamma   90.00
#
_symmetry.space_group_name_H-M   'P 1'
#
loop_
_entity.id
_entity.type
_entity.pdbx_description
1 polymer ?
#
loop_
_entity_poly.entity_id
_entity_poly.type
_entity_poly.pdbx_seq_one_letter_code
_entity_poly.pdbx_strand_id
1 'polypeptide(L)'
;MNSVIDRLFWAIKDKKPIPPFEEKLDIADAYEIQKKVSQKIYSSELLGLKAGVTSKDMQNALGIGSPLIGGLFKENRLDKNPTLPYRKGRLIECELGIFSDIHGNIKAICAAIEFAVLDFERETDLSGPNLVASNVAVERFLLGEKFDDINSLSKERCTLFRNDMIVNRADIGESLGGPKEAARLIASEASRWDYIIHEDCVFLSGACGSVVKAEPGKYLADFGGLGKLSFEII
;
A
#
# COMPACT_ATOMS: atom_id res chain seq x y z
N MET A 1 -1.69 25.85 18.55
CA MET A 1 -2.15 24.52 18.11
C MET A 1 -1.10 23.94 17.16
N ASN A 2 -0.76 22.66 17.33
CA ASN A 2 0.13 22.00 16.37
C ASN A 2 -0.59 21.89 15.03
N SER A 3 0.11 22.11 13.92
CA SER A 3 -0.46 21.95 12.57
C SER A 3 -0.91 20.50 12.33
N VAL A 4 -1.81 20.27 11.37
CA VAL A 4 -2.21 18.90 10.96
C VAL A 4 -0.99 18.06 10.60
N ILE A 5 0.02 18.67 9.97
CA ILE A 5 1.28 18.01 9.62
C ILE A 5 2.01 17.50 10.86
N ASP A 6 2.11 18.31 11.93
CA ASP A 6 2.79 17.92 13.16
C ASP A 6 2.03 16.83 13.90
N ARG A 7 0.69 16.91 13.94
CA ARG A 7 -0.14 15.88 14.56
C ARG A 7 0.02 14.53 13.86
N LEU A 8 -0.06 14.52 12.53
CA LEU A 8 0.15 13.30 11.72
C LEU A 8 1.57 12.77 11.83
N PHE A 9 2.58 13.65 11.78
CA PHE A 9 3.98 13.25 11.95
C PHE A 9 4.18 12.48 13.26
N TRP A 10 3.72 13.01 14.38
CA TRP A 10 3.89 12.36 15.68
C TRP A 10 3.08 11.07 15.80
N ALA A 11 1.84 11.05 15.28
CA ALA A 11 1.02 9.85 15.31
C ALA A 11 1.66 8.70 14.53
N ILE A 12 2.10 8.95 13.30
CA ILE A 12 2.70 7.92 12.44
C ILE A 12 4.06 7.47 12.99
N LYS A 13 4.91 8.42 13.41
CA LYS A 13 6.23 8.13 13.99
C LYS A 13 6.14 7.28 15.25
N ASP A 14 5.23 7.63 16.15
CA ASP A 14 5.04 6.96 17.43
C ASP A 14 4.10 5.74 17.34
N LYS A 15 3.62 5.40 16.12
CA LYS A 15 2.67 4.31 15.86
C LYS A 15 1.38 4.42 16.69
N LYS A 16 0.90 5.63 16.91
CA LYS A 16 -0.36 5.94 17.58
C LYS A 16 -1.51 6.00 16.58
N PRO A 17 -2.76 5.95 17.04
CA PRO A 17 -3.92 6.23 16.19
C PRO A 17 -3.81 7.61 15.53
N ILE A 18 -4.37 7.73 14.32
CA ILE A 18 -4.44 9.01 13.60
C ILE A 18 -5.38 9.95 14.38
N PRO A 19 -4.88 11.12 14.83
CA PRO A 19 -5.66 12.03 15.66
C PRO A 19 -6.81 12.66 14.87
N PRO A 20 -7.81 13.21 15.56
CA PRO A 20 -8.94 13.86 14.91
C PRO A 20 -8.51 14.94 13.94
N PHE A 21 -9.18 14.98 12.77
CA PHE A 21 -9.06 16.08 11.82
C PHE A 21 -10.03 17.20 12.21
N GLU A 22 -9.48 18.36 12.54
CA GLU A 22 -10.27 19.58 12.80
C GLU A 22 -10.45 20.40 11.52
N GLU A 23 -9.60 20.15 10.53
CA GLU A 23 -9.61 20.78 9.21
C GLU A 23 -10.44 19.95 8.23
N LYS A 24 -11.23 20.63 7.41
CA LYS A 24 -11.86 20.01 6.24
C LYS A 24 -10.88 20.07 5.07
N LEU A 25 -10.24 18.96 4.76
CA LEU A 25 -9.28 18.87 3.66
C LEU A 25 -10.00 18.59 2.34
N ASP A 26 -9.53 19.21 1.26
CA ASP A 26 -9.76 18.68 -0.08
C ASP A 26 -8.64 17.70 -0.48
N ILE A 27 -8.78 17.08 -1.65
CA ILE A 27 -7.84 16.03 -2.07
C ILE A 27 -6.46 16.59 -2.43
N ALA A 28 -6.39 17.82 -2.94
CA ALA A 28 -5.11 18.46 -3.31
C ALA A 28 -4.33 18.86 -2.06
N ASP A 29 -4.98 19.50 -1.09
CA ASP A 29 -4.40 19.82 0.22
C ASP A 29 -3.89 18.56 0.91
N ALA A 30 -4.66 17.45 0.82
CA ALA A 30 -4.30 16.19 1.43
C ALA A 30 -3.01 15.59 0.84
N TYR A 31 -2.79 15.66 -0.47
CA TYR A 31 -1.53 15.23 -1.11
C TYR A 31 -0.35 16.12 -0.72
N GLU A 32 -0.55 17.43 -0.59
CA GLU A 32 0.49 18.33 -0.11
C GLU A 32 0.87 18.03 1.36
N ILE A 33 -0.11 17.74 2.20
CA ILE A 33 0.12 17.31 3.59
C ILE A 33 0.87 15.97 3.60
N GLN A 34 0.44 14.98 2.79
CA GLN A 34 1.10 13.68 2.68
C GLN A 34 2.59 13.82 2.39
N LYS A 35 2.96 14.61 1.37
CA LYS A 35 4.36 14.86 0.99
C LYS A 35 5.15 15.49 2.14
N LYS A 36 4.60 16.54 2.79
CA LYS A 36 5.26 17.22 3.91
C LYS A 36 5.43 16.32 5.14
N VAL A 37 4.43 15.52 5.46
CA VAL A 37 4.51 14.53 6.56
C VAL A 37 5.56 13.48 6.25
N SER A 38 5.55 12.94 5.03
CA SER A 38 6.54 11.94 4.58
C SER A 38 7.97 12.48 4.65
N GLN A 39 8.22 13.70 4.18
CA GLN A 39 9.52 14.36 4.27
C GLN A 39 10.02 14.57 5.72
N LYS A 40 9.11 14.70 6.68
CA LYS A 40 9.47 14.78 8.11
C LYS A 40 9.78 13.41 8.72
N ILE A 41 9.15 12.34 8.23
CA ILE A 41 9.27 10.98 8.79
C ILE A 41 10.46 10.23 8.18
N TYR A 42 10.60 10.28 6.86
CA TYR A 42 11.52 9.45 6.11
C TYR A 42 12.75 10.25 5.68
N SER A 43 13.93 9.64 5.83
CA SER A 43 15.20 10.23 5.39
C SER A 43 15.60 9.76 4.00
N SER A 44 15.04 8.64 3.53
CA SER A 44 15.27 8.12 2.18
C SER A 44 14.41 8.83 1.14
N GLU A 45 14.87 8.76 -0.10
CA GLU A 45 14.04 9.12 -1.25
C GLU A 45 12.86 8.17 -1.41
N LEU A 46 11.86 8.60 -2.18
CA LEU A 46 10.71 7.78 -2.54
C LEU A 46 11.18 6.52 -3.29
N LEU A 47 10.89 5.35 -2.76
CA LEU A 47 11.19 4.07 -3.39
C LEU A 47 10.14 3.68 -4.43
N GLY A 48 8.90 4.13 -4.22
CA GLY A 48 7.77 3.77 -5.06
C GLY A 48 6.45 4.32 -4.56
N LEU A 49 5.38 3.83 -5.16
CA LEU A 49 4.01 4.22 -4.85
C LEU A 49 3.12 2.99 -4.67
N LYS A 50 2.11 3.09 -3.85
CA LYS A 50 1.07 2.07 -3.74
C LYS A 50 -0.28 2.62 -4.16
N ALA A 51 -1.14 1.79 -4.76
CA ALA A 51 -2.53 2.10 -4.99
C ALA A 51 -3.40 1.62 -3.82
N GLY A 52 -4.17 2.50 -3.23
CA GLY A 52 -5.18 2.17 -2.23
C GLY A 52 -6.59 2.54 -2.69
N VAL A 53 -7.62 1.96 -2.06
CA VAL A 53 -9.02 2.19 -2.41
C VAL A 53 -9.27 1.84 -3.89
N THR A 54 -8.80 0.66 -4.30
CA THR A 54 -8.84 0.23 -5.71
C THR A 54 -10.21 -0.21 -6.17
N SER A 55 -11.10 -0.65 -5.28
CA SER A 55 -12.46 -1.07 -5.63
C SER A 55 -13.40 0.11 -5.82
N LYS A 56 -14.29 0.01 -6.81
CA LYS A 56 -15.30 1.06 -7.09
C LYS A 56 -16.27 1.29 -5.92
N ASP A 57 -16.61 0.23 -5.19
CA ASP A 57 -17.51 0.33 -4.04
C ASP A 57 -16.89 1.19 -2.93
N MET A 58 -15.60 0.97 -2.62
CA MET A 58 -14.89 1.79 -1.64
C MET A 58 -14.68 3.23 -2.13
N GLN A 59 -14.38 3.43 -3.42
CA GLN A 59 -14.30 4.77 -4.01
C GLN A 59 -15.61 5.53 -3.83
N ASN A 60 -16.73 4.89 -4.15
CA ASN A 60 -18.07 5.47 -3.97
C ASN A 60 -18.36 5.77 -2.49
N ALA A 61 -18.05 4.85 -1.59
CA ALA A 61 -18.24 5.03 -0.15
C ALA A 61 -17.45 6.21 0.43
N LEU A 62 -16.23 6.46 -0.10
CA LEU A 62 -15.38 7.57 0.31
C LEU A 62 -15.55 8.85 -0.54
N GLY A 63 -16.46 8.83 -1.52
CA GLY A 63 -16.74 9.99 -2.37
C GLY A 63 -15.58 10.40 -3.28
N ILE A 64 -14.76 9.44 -3.73
CA ILE A 64 -13.59 9.69 -4.59
C ILE A 64 -13.78 9.08 -5.98
N GLY A 65 -13.18 9.70 -7.00
CA GLY A 65 -13.35 9.29 -8.41
C GLY A 65 -12.29 8.34 -8.95
N SER A 66 -11.17 8.18 -8.23
CA SER A 66 -10.02 7.36 -8.63
C SER A 66 -9.39 6.69 -7.41
N PRO A 67 -8.57 5.63 -7.59
CA PRO A 67 -7.72 5.12 -6.54
C PRO A 67 -6.81 6.20 -5.96
N LEU A 68 -6.47 6.05 -4.69
CA LEU A 68 -5.52 6.92 -4.00
C LEU A 68 -4.11 6.36 -4.09
N ILE A 69 -3.11 7.23 -4.08
CA ILE A 69 -1.71 6.78 -4.04
C ILE A 69 -1.02 7.19 -2.74
N GLY A 70 -0.22 6.27 -2.19
CA GLY A 70 0.63 6.47 -1.03
C GLY A 70 2.11 6.29 -1.38
N GLY A 71 2.98 7.05 -0.74
CA GLY A 71 4.42 6.94 -0.92
C GLY A 71 5.02 5.74 -0.18
N LEU A 72 5.89 5.00 -0.85
CA LEU A 72 6.69 3.91 -0.28
C LEU A 72 8.14 4.39 -0.10
N PHE A 73 8.69 4.16 1.07
CA PHE A 73 10.04 4.57 1.43
C PHE A 73 10.87 3.35 1.87
N LYS A 74 12.19 3.47 1.80
CA LYS A 74 13.09 2.37 2.18
C LYS A 74 12.83 1.89 3.62
N GLU A 75 12.49 2.82 4.51
CA GLU A 75 12.19 2.55 5.91
C GLU A 75 10.90 1.75 6.12
N ASN A 76 10.00 1.74 5.12
CA ASN A 76 8.78 0.91 5.17
C ASN A 76 9.05 -0.54 4.70
N ARG A 77 10.13 -0.77 3.95
CA ARG A 77 10.44 -2.10 3.41
C ARG A 77 10.95 -3.03 4.50
N LEU A 78 10.42 -4.24 4.50
CA LEU A 78 10.83 -5.32 5.38
C LEU A 78 11.84 -6.25 4.69
N ASP A 79 12.74 -6.84 5.48
CA ASP A 79 13.59 -7.94 5.05
C ASP A 79 12.77 -9.24 4.94
N LYS A 80 13.37 -10.29 4.36
CA LYS A 80 12.74 -11.62 4.22
C LYS A 80 12.37 -12.21 5.60
N ASN A 81 11.19 -12.84 5.66
CA ASN A 81 10.66 -13.55 6.84
C ASN A 81 10.60 -12.69 8.11
N PRO A 82 9.99 -11.49 8.07
CA PRO A 82 9.96 -10.61 9.23
C PRO A 82 9.02 -11.14 10.31
N THR A 83 9.35 -10.81 11.55
CA THR A 83 8.43 -10.92 12.70
C THR A 83 7.95 -9.52 13.07
N LEU A 84 6.65 -9.33 13.12
CA LEU A 84 6.01 -8.06 13.44
C LEU A 84 5.23 -8.18 14.74
N PRO A 85 5.31 -7.18 15.64
CA PRO A 85 4.42 -7.15 16.79
C PRO A 85 2.97 -6.95 16.32
N TYR A 86 2.02 -7.58 17.03
CA TYR A 86 0.60 -7.31 16.81
C TYR A 86 0.32 -5.80 16.94
N ARG A 87 -0.49 -5.28 16.03
CA ARG A 87 -0.97 -3.88 16.07
C ARG A 87 -2.44 -3.86 15.69
N LYS A 88 -3.26 -3.26 16.56
CA LYS A 88 -4.68 -3.01 16.25
C LYS A 88 -4.81 -2.19 14.96
N GLY A 89 -5.80 -2.51 14.15
CA GLY A 89 -6.05 -1.82 12.88
C GLY A 89 -5.11 -2.20 11.74
N ARG A 90 -4.11 -3.08 11.98
CA ARG A 90 -3.25 -3.56 10.89
C ARG A 90 -4.01 -4.51 9.98
N LEU A 91 -3.84 -4.31 8.70
CA LEU A 91 -4.38 -5.09 7.59
C LEU A 91 -3.24 -5.72 6.81
N ILE A 92 -3.50 -6.85 6.18
CA ILE A 92 -2.58 -7.56 5.29
C ILE A 92 -3.22 -7.62 3.91
N GLU A 93 -2.50 -7.17 2.90
CA GLU A 93 -2.93 -7.15 1.51
C GLU A 93 -1.93 -7.94 0.66
N CYS A 94 -2.41 -8.96 -0.08
CA CYS A 94 -1.63 -9.62 -1.12
C CYS A 94 -1.66 -8.76 -2.37
N GLU A 95 -0.50 -8.43 -2.93
CA GLU A 95 -0.38 -7.51 -4.05
C GLU A 95 0.68 -7.96 -5.06
N LEU A 96 0.72 -7.30 -6.21
CA LEU A 96 1.87 -7.32 -7.10
C LEU A 96 2.75 -6.10 -6.85
N GLY A 97 4.05 -6.33 -6.72
CA GLY A 97 5.06 -5.29 -6.86
C GLY A 97 5.45 -5.16 -8.33
N ILE A 98 5.26 -4.00 -8.92
CA ILE A 98 5.52 -3.72 -10.34
C ILE A 98 6.69 -2.75 -10.41
N PHE A 99 7.81 -3.17 -10.99
CA PHE A 99 8.96 -2.31 -11.21
C PHE A 99 8.84 -1.63 -12.57
N SER A 100 8.92 -0.32 -12.58
CA SER A 100 8.77 0.49 -13.80
C SER A 100 10.02 1.31 -14.11
N ASP A 101 10.16 1.67 -15.39
CA ASP A 101 11.07 2.72 -15.81
C ASP A 101 10.47 4.12 -15.51
N ILE A 102 11.22 5.17 -15.85
CA ILE A 102 10.80 6.57 -15.68
C ILE A 102 9.55 6.94 -16.50
N HIS A 103 9.17 6.13 -17.47
CA HIS A 103 7.98 6.33 -18.32
C HIS A 103 6.78 5.52 -17.85
N GLY A 104 6.93 4.73 -16.76
CA GLY A 104 5.89 3.85 -16.25
C GLY A 104 5.76 2.52 -17.01
N ASN A 105 6.71 2.17 -17.90
CA ASN A 105 6.72 0.85 -18.53
C ASN A 105 7.21 -0.20 -17.55
N ILE A 106 6.55 -1.37 -17.56
CA ILE A 106 6.89 -2.47 -16.66
C ILE A 106 8.18 -3.13 -17.11
N LYS A 107 9.15 -3.23 -16.19
CA LYS A 107 10.44 -3.93 -16.37
C LYS A 107 10.42 -5.30 -15.72
N ALA A 108 9.81 -5.40 -14.55
CA ALA A 108 9.69 -6.65 -13.80
C ALA A 108 8.49 -6.58 -12.85
N ILE A 109 8.06 -7.73 -12.35
CA ILE A 109 7.07 -7.83 -11.29
C ILE A 109 7.56 -8.77 -10.19
N CYS A 110 6.94 -8.70 -9.02
CA CYS A 110 7.19 -9.64 -7.93
C CYS A 110 5.92 -9.86 -7.10
N ALA A 111 5.92 -10.91 -6.29
CA ALA A 111 4.99 -11.05 -5.18
C ALA A 111 5.20 -9.90 -4.18
N ALA A 112 4.14 -9.37 -3.61
CA ALA A 112 4.22 -8.35 -2.58
C ALA A 112 3.18 -8.55 -1.48
N ILE A 113 3.52 -8.14 -0.27
CA ILE A 113 2.58 -7.99 0.85
C ILE A 113 2.66 -6.55 1.33
N GLU A 114 1.52 -5.88 1.38
CA GLU A 114 1.39 -4.61 2.10
C GLU A 114 0.81 -4.85 3.51
N PHE A 115 1.36 -4.13 4.47
CA PHE A 115 0.81 -3.96 5.80
C PHE A 115 0.32 -2.53 5.92
N ALA A 116 -1.00 -2.36 5.87
CA ALA A 116 -1.65 -1.07 6.05
C ALA A 116 -2.18 -0.94 7.49
N VAL A 117 -2.29 0.29 8.00
CA VAL A 117 -2.89 0.53 9.33
C VAL A 117 -3.98 1.56 9.22
N LEU A 118 -5.23 1.10 9.38
CA LEU A 118 -6.41 1.95 9.51
C LEU A 118 -6.77 2.07 11.00
N ASP A 119 -6.23 3.08 11.67
CA ASP A 119 -6.42 3.30 13.10
C ASP A 119 -6.65 4.80 13.35
N PHE A 120 -7.86 5.28 13.07
CA PHE A 120 -8.30 6.65 13.32
C PHE A 120 -8.94 6.72 14.72
N GLU A 121 -8.59 7.74 15.51
CA GLU A 121 -9.24 7.95 16.82
C GLU A 121 -10.74 8.19 16.70
N ARG A 122 -11.17 8.90 15.65
CA ARG A 122 -12.58 9.05 15.26
C ARG A 122 -12.83 8.29 13.96
N GLU A 123 -13.61 7.24 14.00
CA GLU A 123 -13.96 6.45 12.80
C GLU A 123 -14.63 7.31 11.71
N THR A 124 -15.37 8.35 12.09
CA THR A 124 -16.00 9.30 11.18
C THR A 124 -15.01 10.15 10.38
N ASP A 125 -13.74 10.19 10.79
CA ASP A 125 -12.68 10.89 10.05
C ASP A 125 -12.14 10.07 8.87
N LEU A 126 -12.55 8.82 8.71
CA LEU A 126 -12.20 8.02 7.55
C LEU A 126 -12.86 8.58 6.29
N SER A 127 -12.11 9.35 5.53
CA SER A 127 -12.50 9.97 4.26
C SER A 127 -11.36 9.87 3.25
N GLY A 128 -11.64 10.08 1.97
CA GLY A 128 -10.60 10.07 0.94
C GLY A 128 -9.44 11.04 1.25
N PRO A 129 -9.70 12.33 1.49
CA PRO A 129 -8.64 13.29 1.83
C PRO A 129 -7.85 12.94 3.09
N ASN A 130 -8.51 12.54 4.18
CA ASN A 130 -7.83 12.20 5.43
C ASN A 130 -6.97 10.94 5.29
N LEU A 131 -7.44 9.97 4.49
CA LEU A 131 -6.67 8.78 4.15
C LEU A 131 -5.41 9.13 3.33
N VAL A 132 -5.54 10.03 2.35
CA VAL A 132 -4.39 10.57 1.60
C VAL A 132 -3.41 11.27 2.54
N ALA A 133 -3.86 12.19 3.38
CA ALA A 133 -3.01 12.94 4.31
C ALA A 133 -2.21 12.03 5.25
N SER A 134 -2.76 10.84 5.59
CA SER A 134 -2.10 9.80 6.40
C SER A 134 -1.32 8.77 5.56
N ASN A 135 -0.88 9.13 4.36
CA ASN A 135 -0.12 8.30 3.43
C ASN A 135 -0.85 7.01 3.03
N VAL A 136 -2.17 7.09 2.86
CA VAL A 136 -3.02 5.97 2.43
C VAL A 136 -2.79 4.72 3.30
N ALA A 137 -2.64 4.93 4.61
CA ALA A 137 -2.42 3.90 5.64
C ALA A 137 -1.15 3.04 5.51
N VAL A 138 -0.18 3.40 4.67
CA VAL A 138 1.08 2.66 4.52
C VAL A 138 1.81 2.52 5.85
N GLU A 139 2.08 1.28 6.29
CA GLU A 139 2.95 1.01 7.43
C GLU A 139 4.24 0.31 7.01
N ARG A 140 4.13 -0.85 6.38
CA ARG A 140 5.25 -1.69 5.93
C ARG A 140 4.89 -2.40 4.64
N PHE A 141 5.91 -2.90 3.94
CA PHE A 141 5.72 -3.82 2.81
C PHE A 141 6.87 -4.81 2.67
N LEU A 142 6.57 -5.95 2.05
CA LEU A 142 7.50 -7.04 1.77
C LEU A 142 7.46 -7.31 0.27
N LEU A 143 8.63 -7.46 -0.36
CA LEU A 143 8.77 -7.76 -1.78
C LEU A 143 9.46 -9.10 -1.98
N GLY A 144 8.95 -9.89 -2.91
CA GLY A 144 9.57 -11.11 -3.41
C GLY A 144 10.71 -10.84 -4.40
N GLU A 145 11.11 -11.88 -5.09
CA GLU A 145 12.10 -11.80 -6.16
C GLU A 145 11.47 -11.24 -7.44
N LYS A 146 12.27 -10.52 -8.23
CA LYS A 146 11.83 -9.93 -9.50
C LYS A 146 11.71 -11.00 -10.60
N PHE A 147 10.65 -10.90 -11.40
CA PHE A 147 10.41 -11.70 -12.59
C PHE A 147 10.20 -10.78 -13.78
N ASP A 148 10.92 -11.03 -14.86
CA ASP A 148 10.88 -10.20 -16.07
C ASP A 148 9.83 -10.68 -17.08
N ASP A 149 9.42 -11.97 -17.04
CA ASP A 149 8.39 -12.53 -17.93
C ASP A 149 6.97 -12.29 -17.41
N ILE A 150 6.43 -11.14 -17.77
CA ILE A 150 5.09 -10.71 -17.35
C ILE A 150 3.98 -11.51 -18.05
N ASN A 151 4.26 -12.07 -19.23
CA ASN A 151 3.23 -12.72 -20.05
C ASN A 151 2.83 -14.11 -19.53
N SER A 152 3.70 -14.76 -18.75
CA SER A 152 3.44 -16.09 -18.17
C SER A 152 2.41 -16.06 -17.01
N LEU A 153 2.02 -14.88 -16.52
CA LEU A 153 1.30 -14.72 -15.27
C LEU A 153 -0.22 -14.63 -15.37
N SER A 154 -0.78 -14.74 -16.57
CA SER A 154 -2.22 -14.49 -16.81
C SER A 154 -3.20 -15.45 -16.08
N LYS A 155 -2.69 -16.46 -15.37
CA LYS A 155 -3.50 -17.46 -14.64
C LYS A 155 -2.99 -17.73 -13.22
N GLU A 156 -2.04 -16.94 -12.74
CA GLU A 156 -1.49 -17.16 -11.40
C GLU A 156 -2.46 -16.66 -10.31
N ARG A 157 -2.41 -17.31 -9.17
CA ARG A 157 -3.21 -16.97 -7.99
C ARG A 157 -2.33 -16.69 -6.81
N CYS A 158 -2.77 -15.80 -5.96
CA CYS A 158 -2.23 -15.69 -4.61
C CYS A 158 -3.12 -16.42 -3.61
N THR A 159 -2.51 -17.13 -2.67
CA THR A 159 -3.20 -17.73 -1.53
C THR A 159 -2.46 -17.36 -0.27
N LEU A 160 -3.13 -16.68 0.65
CA LEU A 160 -2.59 -16.35 1.97
C LEU A 160 -3.08 -17.36 2.99
N PHE A 161 -2.15 -17.99 3.67
CA PHE A 161 -2.39 -18.90 4.79
C PHE A 161 -2.03 -18.20 6.11
N ARG A 162 -2.80 -18.48 7.16
CA ARG A 162 -2.45 -18.22 8.55
C ARG A 162 -2.55 -19.52 9.33
N ASN A 163 -1.44 -19.98 9.92
CA ASN A 163 -1.37 -21.26 10.64
C ASN A 163 -2.01 -22.41 9.81
N ASP A 164 -1.59 -22.50 8.53
CA ASP A 164 -2.04 -23.47 7.52
C ASP A 164 -3.51 -23.34 7.07
N MET A 165 -4.28 -22.39 7.61
CA MET A 165 -5.64 -22.09 7.17
C MET A 165 -5.64 -21.00 6.11
N ILE A 166 -6.40 -21.18 5.02
CA ILE A 166 -6.57 -20.17 3.98
C ILE A 166 -7.38 -19.00 4.54
N VAL A 167 -6.81 -17.78 4.45
CA VAL A 167 -7.47 -16.54 4.88
C VAL A 167 -7.71 -15.56 3.70
N ASN A 168 -7.03 -15.75 2.56
CA ASN A 168 -7.33 -15.08 1.31
C ASN A 168 -6.94 -15.97 0.12
N ARG A 169 -7.70 -15.89 -0.98
CA ARG A 169 -7.36 -16.50 -2.28
C ARG A 169 -7.96 -15.67 -3.39
N ALA A 170 -7.13 -15.26 -4.35
CA ALA A 170 -7.54 -14.42 -5.47
C ALA A 170 -6.65 -14.61 -6.70
N ASP A 171 -7.12 -14.16 -7.85
CA ASP A 171 -6.30 -14.05 -9.04
C ASP A 171 -5.39 -12.82 -8.92
N ILE A 172 -4.11 -12.94 -9.25
CA ILE A 172 -3.14 -11.84 -9.10
C ILE A 172 -3.43 -10.66 -10.04
N GLY A 173 -4.18 -10.88 -11.12
CA GLY A 173 -4.64 -9.84 -12.04
C GLY A 173 -5.93 -9.16 -11.64
N GLU A 174 -6.51 -9.46 -10.46
CA GLU A 174 -7.81 -8.94 -10.05
C GLU A 174 -7.75 -7.45 -9.69
N SER A 175 -6.65 -7.01 -9.07
CA SER A 175 -6.51 -5.60 -8.71
C SER A 175 -6.31 -4.72 -9.94
N LEU A 176 -7.13 -3.67 -10.06
CA LEU A 176 -7.06 -2.63 -11.11
C LEU A 176 -7.01 -3.16 -12.56
N GLY A 177 -7.49 -4.39 -12.81
CA GLY A 177 -7.47 -4.98 -14.17
C GLY A 177 -6.11 -5.56 -14.58
N GLY A 178 -5.25 -5.83 -13.62
CA GLY A 178 -3.96 -6.46 -13.80
C GLY A 178 -2.76 -5.51 -13.86
N PRO A 179 -1.54 -6.05 -13.94
CA PRO A 179 -0.32 -5.28 -13.73
C PRO A 179 -0.13 -4.11 -14.70
N LYS A 180 -0.51 -4.26 -15.97
CA LYS A 180 -0.37 -3.20 -16.98
C LYS A 180 -1.29 -2.01 -16.67
N GLU A 181 -2.54 -2.29 -16.33
CA GLU A 181 -3.50 -1.24 -16.03
C GLU A 181 -3.20 -0.59 -14.68
N ALA A 182 -2.78 -1.37 -13.68
CA ALA A 182 -2.32 -0.86 -12.39
C ALA A 182 -1.12 0.10 -12.56
N ALA A 183 -0.09 -0.30 -13.32
CA ALA A 183 1.06 0.56 -13.58
C ALA A 183 0.68 1.87 -14.28
N ARG A 184 -0.16 1.78 -15.34
CA ARG A 184 -0.64 2.95 -16.07
C ARG A 184 -1.42 3.92 -15.17
N LEU A 185 -2.28 3.38 -14.32
CA LEU A 185 -3.12 4.17 -13.42
C LEU A 185 -2.26 4.84 -12.33
N ILE A 186 -1.35 4.10 -11.69
CA ILE A 186 -0.47 4.64 -10.67
C ILE A 186 0.45 5.73 -11.26
N ALA A 187 1.01 5.52 -12.46
CA ALA A 187 1.82 6.51 -13.14
C ALA A 187 1.01 7.77 -13.49
N SER A 188 -0.24 7.62 -13.92
CA SER A 188 -1.14 8.74 -14.19
C SER A 188 -1.45 9.54 -12.92
N GLU A 189 -1.79 8.88 -11.81
CA GLU A 189 -2.03 9.57 -10.53
C GLU A 189 -0.73 10.18 -9.97
N ALA A 190 0.42 9.53 -10.15
CA ALA A 190 1.72 10.09 -9.78
C ALA A 190 1.97 11.43 -10.49
N SER A 191 1.75 11.46 -11.82
CA SER A 191 1.86 12.70 -12.60
C SER A 191 0.87 13.77 -12.16
N ARG A 192 -0.38 13.38 -11.85
CA ARG A 192 -1.42 14.30 -11.38
C ARG A 192 -1.06 15.00 -10.07
N TRP A 193 -0.35 14.31 -9.20
CA TRP A 193 0.00 14.78 -7.86
C TRP A 193 1.49 15.11 -7.71
N ASP A 194 2.20 15.35 -8.84
CA ASP A 194 3.60 15.78 -8.87
C ASP A 194 4.56 14.83 -8.12
N TYR A 195 4.31 13.51 -8.20
CA TYR A 195 5.29 12.52 -7.78
C TYR A 195 6.27 12.22 -8.91
N ILE A 196 7.55 12.18 -8.56
CA ILE A 196 8.61 11.85 -9.53
C ILE A 196 8.82 10.33 -9.53
N ILE A 197 8.60 9.71 -10.68
CA ILE A 197 8.91 8.29 -10.91
C ILE A 197 10.39 8.20 -11.30
N HIS A 198 11.15 7.46 -10.52
CA HIS A 198 12.56 7.17 -10.80
C HIS A 198 12.70 5.82 -11.49
N GLU A 199 13.90 5.54 -12.01
CA GLU A 199 14.25 4.24 -12.53
C GLU A 199 14.14 3.17 -11.43
N ASP A 200 13.58 2.00 -11.76
CA ASP A 200 13.26 0.93 -10.80
C ASP A 200 12.27 1.31 -9.68
N CYS A 201 11.47 2.34 -9.87
CA CYS A 201 10.37 2.67 -8.98
C CYS A 201 9.42 1.46 -8.83
N VAL A 202 9.03 1.13 -7.60
CA VAL A 202 8.10 0.03 -7.36
C VAL A 202 6.67 0.54 -7.16
N PHE A 203 5.72 -0.04 -7.88
CA PHE A 203 4.30 0.18 -7.66
C PHE A 203 3.67 -1.03 -6.99
N LEU A 204 2.97 -0.84 -5.88
CA LEU A 204 2.09 -1.86 -5.31
C LEU A 204 0.70 -1.70 -5.92
N SER A 205 0.19 -2.81 -6.48
CA SER A 205 -1.00 -2.82 -7.36
C SER A 205 -2.33 -2.57 -6.64
N GLY A 206 -2.33 -2.60 -5.32
CA GLY A 206 -3.54 -2.74 -4.52
C GLY A 206 -3.95 -4.21 -4.34
N ALA A 207 -4.81 -4.45 -3.36
CA ALA A 207 -5.14 -5.79 -2.89
C ALA A 207 -5.70 -6.70 -3.98
N CYS A 208 -5.15 -7.91 -4.08
CA CYS A 208 -5.72 -9.03 -4.81
C CYS A 208 -6.61 -9.83 -3.85
N GLY A 209 -7.91 -9.81 -4.08
CA GLY A 209 -8.91 -10.44 -3.21
C GLY A 209 -9.22 -9.63 -1.96
N SER A 210 -9.38 -10.32 -0.85
CA SER A 210 -9.80 -9.72 0.40
C SER A 210 -8.63 -9.10 1.18
N VAL A 211 -8.88 -7.94 1.79
CA VAL A 211 -8.02 -7.36 2.81
C VAL A 211 -8.21 -8.13 4.11
N VAL A 212 -7.14 -8.66 4.69
CA VAL A 212 -7.16 -9.54 5.86
C VAL A 212 -6.74 -8.78 7.11
N LYS A 213 -7.53 -8.88 8.21
CA LYS A 213 -7.09 -8.35 9.51
C LYS A 213 -5.87 -9.13 10.01
N ALA A 214 -4.84 -8.40 10.43
CA ALA A 214 -3.65 -8.99 11.00
C ALA A 214 -3.92 -9.52 12.41
N GLU A 215 -3.80 -10.82 12.59
CA GLU A 215 -3.95 -11.54 13.85
C GLU A 215 -2.65 -12.28 14.17
N PRO A 216 -2.31 -12.55 15.43
CA PRO A 216 -1.13 -13.35 15.76
C PRO A 216 -1.12 -14.71 15.05
N GLY A 217 0.05 -15.08 14.52
CA GLY A 217 0.23 -16.34 13.80
C GLY A 217 1.32 -16.30 12.74
N LYS A 218 1.60 -17.46 12.17
CA LYS A 218 2.53 -17.63 11.06
C LYS A 218 1.77 -17.51 9.75
N TYR A 219 2.29 -16.67 8.85
CA TYR A 219 1.70 -16.41 7.55
C TYR A 219 2.58 -16.92 6.43
N LEU A 220 1.96 -17.50 5.41
CA LEU A 220 2.57 -17.89 4.15
C LEU A 220 1.69 -17.38 3.01
N ALA A 221 2.22 -16.50 2.18
CA ALA A 221 1.59 -16.05 0.95
C ALA A 221 2.24 -16.79 -0.22
N ASP A 222 1.48 -17.63 -0.92
CA ASP A 222 1.90 -18.39 -2.09
C ASP A 222 1.34 -17.71 -3.35
N PHE A 223 2.23 -17.21 -4.21
CA PHE A 223 1.90 -16.50 -5.46
C PHE A 223 2.19 -17.37 -6.70
N GLY A 224 2.21 -18.69 -6.53
CA GLY A 224 2.49 -19.60 -7.65
C GLY A 224 3.89 -19.37 -8.23
N GLY A 225 3.97 -19.12 -9.54
CA GLY A 225 5.23 -18.88 -10.23
C GLY A 225 6.03 -17.68 -9.75
N LEU A 226 5.41 -16.71 -9.06
CA LEU A 226 6.10 -15.56 -8.44
C LEU A 226 6.74 -15.88 -7.08
N GLY A 227 6.60 -17.14 -6.62
CA GLY A 227 7.22 -17.58 -5.36
C GLY A 227 6.37 -17.35 -4.13
N LYS A 228 7.03 -17.40 -2.97
CA LYS A 228 6.37 -17.38 -1.65
C LYS A 228 6.98 -16.33 -0.74
N LEU A 229 6.12 -15.71 0.07
CA LEU A 229 6.50 -14.76 1.12
C LEU A 229 6.02 -15.29 2.47
N SER A 230 6.89 -15.28 3.48
CA SER A 230 6.55 -15.71 4.83
C SER A 230 6.79 -14.57 5.81
N PHE A 231 5.97 -14.50 6.84
CA PHE A 231 6.11 -13.56 7.96
C PHE A 231 5.35 -14.08 9.19
N GLU A 232 5.64 -13.49 10.35
CA GLU A 232 4.95 -13.84 11.60
C GLU A 232 4.46 -12.57 12.29
N ILE A 233 3.28 -12.67 12.91
CA ILE A 233 2.73 -11.64 13.80
C ILE A 233 2.65 -12.23 15.21
N ILE A 234 3.29 -11.54 16.19
CA ILE A 234 3.38 -11.96 17.60
C ILE A 234 2.75 -10.94 18.54
#